data_530810ff28e40ec25d812c429ccc12d6
#
_entry.id   530810ff28e40ec25d812c429ccc12d6
#
_cell.length_a   1.000
_cell.length_b   1.000
_cell.length_c   1.000
_cell.angle_alpha   90.00
_cell.angle_beta   90.00
_cell.angle_gamma   90.00
#
_symmetry.space_group_name_H-M   'P 1'
#
loop_
_entity.id
_entity.type
_entity.pdbx_description
1 polymer ?
#
loop_
_entity_poly.entity_id
_entity_poly.type
_entity_poly.pdbx_seq_one_letter_code
_entity_poly.pdbx_strand_id
1 'polypeptide(L)'
;MLLHFHGAIKGARLQHALGRVMVLGVAVLFALALRPSFATAQGLEPAALLKPPTDTWPTYNGDYSGARFSTLDQINAGNIHSLTLAWIFQTQGTTIKSTPLEVNGILYFSVPDNVWAIDARFGRMIWHYERKSEGDHIGHRGLAMYNNWLYFTTPDAHLVCLDAKDGSVRWIVELADPKLEYFSTMAPLVVHDHVIVGVSGDVTDVPGFLESIDPETGKIQWRWNTEPDPGQPGSETWPKDSDAILHGGGMTWMTGTYDAELNLLYWGTGNPNPVLAGEGRAGDNLYTCSIVALNPDTGKLAWYFQPSPHDVHDWDAVETPVLFDAEFKGKRRKLLGQASRNGFFFVLDRTNGEHLVTAPFIDQTWASGVDSRGRPIAKPEAAPSPDGALVEPGSDGSTNWMAPSFDPQTGLFYVNSRRLFSVFYNTVTGKAEGWGGRDRILWANTTLRALDYRTGKVVWNHELGDGESLAGILATAGHLLFSADNSGNLLALDPTTGKTIWHLNAGGRMQASPMTYELEGRQYLIMAVQNILYAFALPAPVSAH
;
A
#
# COMPACT_ATOMS: atom_id res chain seq x y z
N MET A 1 -62.49 -61.70 -46.41
CA MET A 1 -61.49 -62.24 -47.34
C MET A 1 -60.16 -61.53 -47.02
N LEU A 2 -59.34 -62.26 -46.45
CA LEU A 2 -57.97 -62.04 -45.97
C LEU A 2 -57.06 -61.40 -47.01
N LEU A 3 -56.10 -60.67 -46.49
CA LEU A 3 -54.67 -60.72 -46.80
C LEU A 3 -53.99 -59.38 -47.18
N HIS A 4 -52.92 -59.15 -46.46
CA HIS A 4 -51.71 -58.39 -46.71
C HIS A 4 -51.72 -56.87 -46.48
N PHE A 5 -51.27 -56.50 -45.31
CA PHE A 5 -50.33 -55.38 -45.11
C PHE A 5 -49.53 -55.60 -43.82
N HIS A 6 -48.48 -56.41 -43.90
CA HIS A 6 -47.44 -56.45 -42.93
C HIS A 6 -46.09 -56.25 -43.65
N GLY A 7 -45.47 -55.08 -43.52
CA GLY A 7 -44.16 -54.94 -44.12
C GLY A 7 -43.49 -53.56 -44.08
N ALA A 8 -44.16 -52.49 -43.64
CA ALA A 8 -43.60 -51.15 -43.83
C ALA A 8 -43.31 -50.31 -42.55
N ILE A 9 -43.52 -50.89 -41.35
CA ILE A 9 -43.46 -50.09 -40.12
C ILE A 9 -42.14 -50.30 -39.30
N LYS A 10 -41.29 -51.27 -39.58
CA LYS A 10 -40.05 -51.54 -38.80
C LYS A 10 -38.83 -50.71 -39.21
N GLY A 11 -38.77 -50.15 -40.44
CA GLY A 11 -37.62 -49.34 -40.90
C GLY A 11 -37.62 -47.90 -40.42
N ALA A 12 -38.80 -47.27 -40.32
CA ALA A 12 -38.90 -45.85 -39.92
C ALA A 12 -38.64 -45.58 -38.44
N ARG A 13 -38.89 -46.56 -37.56
CA ARG A 13 -38.62 -46.42 -36.10
C ARG A 13 -37.15 -46.55 -35.74
N LEU A 14 -36.34 -47.27 -36.51
CA LEU A 14 -34.92 -47.43 -36.27
C LEU A 14 -34.12 -46.16 -36.67
N GLN A 15 -34.52 -45.51 -37.77
CA GLN A 15 -33.87 -44.27 -38.21
C GLN A 15 -34.17 -43.08 -37.27
N HIS A 16 -35.37 -42.98 -36.70
CA HIS A 16 -35.69 -41.95 -35.71
C HIS A 16 -35.03 -42.17 -34.35
N ALA A 17 -34.76 -43.42 -33.95
CA ALA A 17 -34.06 -43.74 -32.73
C ALA A 17 -32.56 -43.40 -32.83
N LEU A 18 -31.92 -43.68 -33.97
CA LEU A 18 -30.52 -43.32 -34.20
C LEU A 18 -30.29 -41.81 -34.32
N GLY A 19 -31.20 -41.07 -34.99
CA GLY A 19 -31.14 -39.62 -35.09
C GLY A 19 -31.28 -38.92 -33.72
N ARG A 20 -32.18 -39.42 -32.85
CA ARG A 20 -32.35 -38.86 -31.50
C ARG A 20 -31.16 -39.14 -30.55
N VAL A 21 -30.54 -40.31 -30.66
CA VAL A 21 -29.34 -40.64 -29.86
C VAL A 21 -28.16 -39.80 -30.31
N MET A 22 -28.00 -39.54 -31.61
CA MET A 22 -26.92 -38.70 -32.14
C MET A 22 -27.09 -37.21 -31.77
N VAL A 23 -28.32 -36.67 -31.81
CA VAL A 23 -28.65 -35.29 -31.43
C VAL A 23 -28.46 -35.11 -29.90
N LEU A 24 -28.87 -36.09 -29.07
CA LEU A 24 -28.60 -36.04 -27.62
C LEU A 24 -27.13 -36.19 -27.30
N GLY A 25 -26.37 -37.00 -28.01
CA GLY A 25 -24.92 -37.13 -27.84
C GLY A 25 -24.15 -35.85 -28.18
N VAL A 26 -24.52 -35.16 -29.27
CA VAL A 26 -23.91 -33.88 -29.65
C VAL A 26 -24.34 -32.75 -28.71
N ALA A 27 -25.59 -32.73 -28.25
CA ALA A 27 -26.04 -31.75 -27.26
C ALA A 27 -25.39 -31.92 -25.87
N VAL A 28 -25.12 -33.16 -25.43
CA VAL A 28 -24.39 -33.46 -24.20
C VAL A 28 -22.90 -33.14 -24.32
N LEU A 29 -22.27 -33.39 -25.49
CA LEU A 29 -20.90 -32.99 -25.76
C LEU A 29 -20.73 -31.45 -25.84
N PHE A 30 -21.71 -30.72 -26.41
CA PHE A 30 -21.70 -29.25 -26.43
C PHE A 30 -22.02 -28.65 -25.06
N ALA A 31 -22.87 -29.28 -24.23
CA ALA A 31 -23.13 -28.83 -22.86
C ALA A 31 -21.95 -29.11 -21.92
N LEU A 32 -21.10 -30.11 -22.19
CA LEU A 32 -19.86 -30.36 -21.47
C LEU A 32 -18.73 -29.40 -21.90
N ALA A 33 -18.75 -28.87 -23.11
CA ALA A 33 -17.76 -27.90 -23.60
C ALA A 33 -18.04 -26.45 -23.16
N LEU A 34 -19.26 -26.17 -22.67
CA LEU A 34 -19.70 -24.86 -22.15
C LEU A 34 -19.79 -24.82 -20.61
N ARG A 35 -19.10 -25.70 -19.91
CA ARG A 35 -18.88 -25.44 -18.47
C ARG A 35 -18.00 -24.20 -18.39
N PRO A 36 -18.48 -23.09 -17.79
CA PRO A 36 -17.58 -22.01 -17.45
C PRO A 36 -16.49 -22.64 -16.59
N SER A 37 -15.26 -22.56 -17.02
CA SER A 37 -14.11 -22.88 -16.20
C SER A 37 -14.18 -21.87 -15.05
N PHE A 38 -14.82 -22.23 -13.95
CA PHE A 38 -14.60 -21.50 -12.71
C PHE A 38 -13.11 -21.64 -12.47
N ALA A 39 -12.37 -20.53 -12.54
CA ALA A 39 -11.00 -20.51 -12.12
C ALA A 39 -11.01 -21.13 -10.73
N THR A 40 -10.51 -22.35 -10.61
CA THR A 40 -10.20 -22.91 -9.32
C THR A 40 -9.15 -21.97 -8.77
N ALA A 41 -9.42 -21.35 -7.63
CA ALA A 41 -8.47 -20.49 -6.95
C ALA A 41 -7.18 -21.31 -6.76
N GLN A 42 -6.28 -21.19 -7.71
CA GLN A 42 -4.91 -21.64 -7.53
C GLN A 42 -4.25 -20.53 -6.72
N GLY A 43 -3.77 -20.88 -5.55
CA GLY A 43 -3.15 -19.92 -4.66
C GLY A 43 -1.89 -19.30 -5.26
N LEU A 44 -1.43 -18.27 -4.60
CA LEU A 44 -0.20 -17.58 -4.92
C LEU A 44 0.96 -18.29 -4.22
N GLU A 45 1.76 -19.04 -4.98
CA GLU A 45 3.00 -19.62 -4.42
C GLU A 45 3.97 -18.50 -4.01
N PRO A 46 4.54 -18.53 -2.80
CA PRO A 46 5.45 -17.47 -2.33
C PRO A 46 6.65 -17.27 -3.25
N ALA A 47 7.13 -18.31 -3.91
CA ALA A 47 8.22 -18.22 -4.90
C ALA A 47 7.84 -17.34 -6.13
N ALA A 48 6.56 -17.20 -6.45
CA ALA A 48 6.10 -16.33 -7.54
C ALA A 48 6.31 -14.85 -7.21
N LEU A 49 6.24 -14.47 -5.92
CA LEU A 49 6.46 -13.10 -5.45
C LEU A 49 7.91 -12.62 -5.62
N LEU A 50 8.88 -13.54 -5.78
CA LEU A 50 10.30 -13.21 -6.00
C LEU A 50 10.56 -12.63 -7.40
N LYS A 51 9.59 -12.73 -8.31
CA LYS A 51 9.68 -12.18 -9.67
C LYS A 51 8.71 -11.01 -9.80
N PRO A 52 9.11 -9.91 -10.45
CA PRO A 52 8.18 -8.84 -10.76
C PRO A 52 7.00 -9.39 -11.57
N PRO A 53 5.75 -9.10 -11.17
CA PRO A 53 4.58 -9.53 -11.93
C PRO A 53 4.50 -8.79 -13.26
N THR A 54 3.97 -9.46 -14.29
CA THR A 54 3.78 -8.88 -15.62
C THR A 54 2.31 -8.58 -15.91
N ASP A 55 1.41 -9.40 -15.40
CA ASP A 55 -0.02 -9.42 -15.74
C ASP A 55 -0.97 -9.43 -14.53
N THR A 56 -0.45 -9.53 -13.32
CA THR A 56 -1.19 -9.64 -12.06
C THR A 56 -0.78 -8.55 -11.06
N TRP A 57 -1.44 -8.47 -9.89
CA TRP A 57 -1.14 -7.53 -8.81
C TRP A 57 -1.15 -8.27 -7.45
N PRO A 58 -0.11 -9.07 -7.14
CA PRO A 58 -0.15 -10.05 -6.06
C PRO A 58 0.18 -9.50 -4.67
N THR A 59 0.65 -8.25 -4.56
CA THR A 59 0.95 -7.59 -3.28
C THR A 59 0.31 -6.21 -3.19
N TYR A 60 0.34 -5.59 -2.01
CA TYR A 60 -0.16 -4.23 -1.79
C TYR A 60 0.42 -3.21 -2.80
N ASN A 61 1.70 -3.30 -3.13
CA ASN A 61 2.37 -2.41 -4.07
C ASN A 61 2.53 -2.99 -5.49
N GLY A 62 1.97 -4.16 -5.77
CA GLY A 62 2.15 -4.91 -7.01
C GLY A 62 3.31 -5.90 -6.92
N ASP A 63 4.48 -5.45 -6.49
CA ASP A 63 5.65 -6.26 -6.21
C ASP A 63 6.29 -5.89 -4.86
N TYR A 64 7.46 -6.44 -4.58
CA TYR A 64 8.20 -6.17 -3.35
C TYR A 64 8.93 -4.82 -3.34
N SER A 65 9.10 -4.16 -4.48
CA SER A 65 9.91 -2.94 -4.59
C SER A 65 9.22 -1.67 -4.07
N GLY A 66 7.90 -1.67 -3.99
CA GLY A 66 7.14 -0.46 -3.67
C GLY A 66 7.09 0.56 -4.83
N ALA A 67 7.65 0.24 -5.99
CA ALA A 67 7.73 1.17 -7.12
C ALA A 67 6.38 1.47 -7.76
N ARG A 68 5.39 0.60 -7.59
CA ARG A 68 4.05 0.73 -8.21
C ARG A 68 4.15 1.11 -9.69
N PHE A 69 5.00 0.37 -10.39
CA PHE A 69 5.20 0.44 -11.82
C PHE A 69 4.71 -0.85 -12.47
N SER A 70 3.81 -0.75 -13.46
CA SER A 70 3.35 -1.89 -14.24
C SER A 70 4.00 -1.93 -15.61
N THR A 71 4.43 -3.11 -16.04
CA THR A 71 4.98 -3.34 -17.38
C THR A 71 3.90 -3.43 -18.46
N LEU A 72 2.61 -3.41 -18.08
CA LEU A 72 1.48 -3.41 -19.02
C LEU A 72 1.41 -2.08 -19.78
N ASP A 73 1.19 -2.17 -21.09
CA ASP A 73 1.19 -1.04 -22.03
C ASP A 73 -0.01 -1.03 -23.02
N GLN A 74 -0.93 -1.99 -22.89
CA GLN A 74 -2.12 -2.02 -23.73
C GLN A 74 -2.95 -0.75 -23.59
N ILE A 75 -3.12 -0.25 -22.34
CA ILE A 75 -3.66 1.10 -22.07
C ILE A 75 -2.48 2.07 -22.09
N ASN A 76 -2.47 3.00 -23.04
CA ASN A 76 -1.35 3.90 -23.25
C ASN A 76 -1.80 5.32 -23.67
N ALA A 77 -0.86 6.25 -23.75
CA ALA A 77 -1.14 7.65 -24.09
C ALA A 77 -1.85 7.85 -25.43
N GLY A 78 -1.69 6.93 -26.38
CA GLY A 78 -2.32 7.01 -27.71
C GLY A 78 -3.80 6.56 -27.71
N ASN A 79 -4.24 5.75 -26.76
CA ASN A 79 -5.58 5.15 -26.75
C ASN A 79 -6.40 5.39 -25.48
N ILE A 80 -5.85 6.04 -24.47
CA ILE A 80 -6.51 6.31 -23.18
C ILE A 80 -7.88 7.00 -23.35
N HIS A 81 -8.06 7.81 -24.39
CA HIS A 81 -9.32 8.48 -24.69
C HIS A 81 -10.47 7.51 -25.06
N SER A 82 -10.12 6.28 -25.42
CA SER A 82 -11.08 5.20 -25.70
C SER A 82 -11.38 4.33 -24.48
N LEU A 83 -10.82 4.66 -23.31
CA LEU A 83 -11.04 3.90 -22.09
C LEU A 83 -12.51 3.97 -21.69
N THR A 84 -13.10 2.80 -21.38
CA THR A 84 -14.50 2.67 -21.00
C THR A 84 -14.63 1.99 -19.65
N LEU A 85 -15.73 2.24 -18.97
CA LEU A 85 -16.09 1.52 -17.76
C LEU A 85 -16.44 0.06 -18.13
N ALA A 86 -15.69 -0.90 -17.57
CA ALA A 86 -15.93 -2.33 -17.77
C ALA A 86 -16.97 -2.84 -16.75
N TRP A 87 -16.79 -2.50 -15.47
CA TRP A 87 -17.71 -2.83 -14.39
C TRP A 87 -17.46 -1.93 -13.18
N ILE A 88 -18.40 -1.93 -12.23
CA ILE A 88 -18.28 -1.34 -10.91
C ILE A 88 -18.63 -2.37 -9.85
N PHE A 89 -18.03 -2.22 -8.66
CA PHE A 89 -18.43 -2.96 -7.46
C PHE A 89 -18.55 -1.99 -6.29
N GLN A 90 -19.72 -1.94 -5.66
CA GLN A 90 -19.99 -1.06 -4.51
C GLN A 90 -20.06 -1.88 -3.23
N THR A 91 -19.28 -1.48 -2.22
CA THR A 91 -19.37 -2.03 -0.86
C THR A 91 -20.49 -1.35 -0.08
N GLN A 92 -21.02 -2.03 0.93
CA GLN A 92 -21.90 -1.42 1.94
C GLN A 92 -21.01 -0.94 3.08
N GLY A 93 -20.49 0.27 3.03
CA GLY A 93 -19.65 0.70 4.15
C GLY A 93 -18.75 1.88 3.86
N THR A 94 -17.64 1.90 4.56
CA THR A 94 -16.67 2.97 4.59
C THR A 94 -15.88 3.10 3.28
N THR A 95 -15.18 4.22 3.13
CA THR A 95 -14.28 4.48 2.01
C THR A 95 -13.22 3.38 1.87
N ILE A 96 -13.04 2.89 0.66
CA ILE A 96 -11.98 1.93 0.31
C ILE A 96 -10.64 2.68 0.29
N LYS A 97 -9.74 2.30 1.21
CA LYS A 97 -8.34 2.77 1.25
C LYS A 97 -7.38 1.65 0.81
N SER A 98 -7.88 0.44 0.65
CA SER A 98 -7.09 -0.73 0.25
C SER A 98 -6.76 -0.72 -1.24
N THR A 99 -5.58 -1.24 -1.58
CA THR A 99 -5.28 -1.68 -2.93
C THR A 99 -5.71 -3.15 -3.05
N PRO A 100 -6.56 -3.52 -4.03
CA PRO A 100 -6.90 -4.92 -4.25
C PRO A 100 -5.67 -5.76 -4.64
N LEU A 101 -5.67 -7.04 -4.27
CA LEU A 101 -4.80 -8.05 -4.90
C LEU A 101 -5.54 -8.63 -6.10
N GLU A 102 -4.85 -8.79 -7.22
CA GLU A 102 -5.33 -9.64 -8.31
C GLU A 102 -4.49 -10.92 -8.36
N VAL A 103 -5.14 -12.06 -8.24
CA VAL A 103 -4.53 -13.37 -8.32
C VAL A 103 -5.46 -14.32 -9.07
N ASN A 104 -4.99 -14.85 -10.19
CA ASN A 104 -5.70 -15.87 -11.00
C ASN A 104 -7.15 -15.49 -11.38
N GLY A 105 -7.38 -14.24 -11.74
CA GLY A 105 -8.70 -13.75 -12.17
C GLY A 105 -9.66 -13.41 -11.02
N ILE A 106 -9.17 -13.33 -9.80
CA ILE A 106 -9.94 -12.93 -8.62
C ILE A 106 -9.30 -11.70 -7.99
N LEU A 107 -10.13 -10.69 -7.71
CA LEU A 107 -9.74 -9.53 -6.92
C LEU A 107 -10.13 -9.75 -5.46
N TYR A 108 -9.14 -9.61 -4.57
CA TYR A 108 -9.34 -9.61 -3.12
C TYR A 108 -9.06 -8.21 -2.57
N PHE A 109 -9.98 -7.66 -1.81
CA PHE A 109 -9.80 -6.34 -1.20
C PHE A 109 -10.56 -6.22 0.12
N SER A 110 -10.27 -5.19 0.89
CA SER A 110 -10.79 -5.01 2.24
C SER A 110 -11.18 -3.57 2.54
N VAL A 111 -12.06 -3.41 3.50
CA VAL A 111 -12.18 -2.25 4.38
C VAL A 111 -12.10 -2.75 5.82
N PRO A 112 -12.04 -1.90 6.85
CA PRO A 112 -12.04 -2.40 8.23
C PRO A 112 -13.10 -3.47 8.46
N ASP A 113 -12.69 -4.60 9.02
CA ASP A 113 -13.53 -5.76 9.35
C ASP A 113 -14.19 -6.51 8.18
N ASN A 114 -13.94 -6.12 6.96
CA ASN A 114 -14.59 -6.73 5.80
C ASN A 114 -13.58 -7.11 4.71
N VAL A 115 -13.76 -8.28 4.12
CA VAL A 115 -12.97 -8.79 2.99
C VAL A 115 -13.89 -9.34 1.90
N TRP A 116 -13.64 -8.98 0.65
CA TRP A 116 -14.36 -9.49 -0.52
C TRP A 116 -13.42 -10.21 -1.46
N ALA A 117 -13.95 -11.27 -2.08
CA ALA A 117 -13.43 -11.83 -3.31
C ALA A 117 -14.45 -11.59 -4.43
N ILE A 118 -13.99 -11.02 -5.54
CA ILE A 118 -14.82 -10.76 -6.71
C ILE A 118 -14.15 -11.28 -7.99
N ASP A 119 -14.94 -11.70 -8.96
CA ASP A 119 -14.44 -12.05 -10.29
C ASP A 119 -13.87 -10.80 -10.97
N ALA A 120 -12.59 -10.82 -11.31
CA ALA A 120 -11.87 -9.67 -11.86
C ALA A 120 -12.36 -9.25 -13.26
N ARG A 121 -13.08 -10.12 -14.02
CA ARG A 121 -13.60 -9.83 -15.36
C ARG A 121 -14.88 -9.01 -15.32
N PHE A 122 -15.74 -9.25 -14.31
CA PHE A 122 -17.13 -8.77 -14.29
C PHE A 122 -17.52 -8.05 -13.00
N GLY A 123 -16.65 -7.98 -12.00
CA GLY A 123 -16.95 -7.39 -10.70
C GLY A 123 -18.01 -8.16 -9.89
N ARG A 124 -18.27 -9.45 -10.22
CA ARG A 124 -19.26 -10.25 -9.50
C ARG A 124 -18.68 -10.78 -8.20
N MET A 125 -19.38 -10.57 -7.08
CA MET A 125 -19.00 -11.12 -5.78
C MET A 125 -18.99 -12.66 -5.82
N ILE A 126 -17.89 -13.23 -5.33
CA ILE A 126 -17.70 -14.68 -5.10
C ILE A 126 -18.04 -14.99 -3.67
N TRP A 127 -17.42 -14.28 -2.73
CA TRP A 127 -17.71 -14.38 -1.30
C TRP A 127 -17.40 -13.05 -0.59
N HIS A 128 -17.94 -12.91 0.63
CA HIS A 128 -17.73 -11.79 1.54
C HIS A 128 -17.54 -12.34 2.95
N TYR A 129 -16.50 -11.89 3.62
CA TYR A 129 -16.24 -12.11 5.03
C TYR A 129 -16.48 -10.82 5.81
N GLU A 130 -17.17 -10.93 6.96
CA GLU A 130 -17.41 -9.81 7.87
C GLU A 130 -17.05 -10.23 9.30
N ARG A 131 -16.36 -9.34 10.00
CA ARG A 131 -16.07 -9.40 11.43
C ARG A 131 -16.64 -8.15 12.10
N LYS A 132 -16.86 -8.21 13.38
CA LYS A 132 -17.11 -7.03 14.22
C LYS A 132 -16.02 -6.99 15.25
N SER A 133 -15.15 -5.99 15.15
CA SER A 133 -14.12 -5.70 16.14
C SER A 133 -14.42 -4.38 16.84
N GLU A 134 -13.85 -4.21 18.02
CA GLU A 134 -13.72 -2.95 18.72
C GLU A 134 -12.43 -2.26 18.26
N GLY A 135 -12.27 -0.97 18.54
CA GLY A 135 -11.06 -0.23 18.16
C GLY A 135 -11.27 0.78 17.03
N ASP A 136 -10.18 1.33 16.50
CA ASP A 136 -10.21 2.43 15.54
C ASP A 136 -10.37 1.96 14.10
N HIS A 137 -11.51 2.29 13.49
CA HIS A 137 -11.88 1.96 12.11
C HIS A 137 -11.44 3.02 11.08
N ILE A 138 -10.26 3.61 11.25
CA ILE A 138 -9.78 4.73 10.40
C ILE A 138 -9.47 4.33 8.96
N GLY A 139 -9.30 3.03 8.69
CA GLY A 139 -9.06 2.49 7.35
C GLY A 139 -8.35 1.16 7.39
N HIS A 140 -8.30 0.51 6.23
CA HIS A 140 -7.53 -0.70 6.01
C HIS A 140 -6.87 -0.63 4.65
N ARG A 141 -5.58 -1.00 4.53
CA ARG A 141 -4.80 -0.76 3.31
C ARG A 141 -4.76 -1.93 2.35
N GLY A 142 -5.09 -3.14 2.82
CA GLY A 142 -5.16 -4.29 1.92
C GLY A 142 -4.83 -5.62 2.61
N LEU A 143 -4.61 -6.60 1.76
CA LEU A 143 -4.42 -8.00 2.13
C LEU A 143 -3.03 -8.46 1.72
N ALA A 144 -2.61 -9.62 2.24
CA ALA A 144 -1.52 -10.42 1.69
C ALA A 144 -2.02 -11.84 1.38
N MET A 145 -1.32 -12.55 0.52
CA MET A 145 -1.63 -13.93 0.17
C MET A 145 -0.41 -14.83 0.27
N TYR A 146 -0.59 -16.01 0.85
CA TYR A 146 0.37 -17.11 0.89
C TYR A 146 -0.35 -18.40 0.49
N ASN A 147 0.05 -19.04 -0.60
CA ASN A 147 -0.69 -20.16 -1.16
C ASN A 147 -2.19 -19.79 -1.33
N ASN A 148 -3.11 -20.54 -0.73
CA ASN A 148 -4.55 -20.30 -0.76
C ASN A 148 -5.05 -19.51 0.47
N TRP A 149 -4.18 -18.84 1.20
CA TRP A 149 -4.53 -18.15 2.44
C TRP A 149 -4.37 -16.65 2.31
N LEU A 150 -5.37 -15.91 2.77
CA LEU A 150 -5.41 -14.47 2.81
C LEU A 150 -5.21 -14.00 4.25
N TYR A 151 -4.43 -12.96 4.42
CA TYR A 151 -4.16 -12.33 5.71
C TYR A 151 -4.59 -10.89 5.69
N PHE A 152 -5.26 -10.46 6.75
CA PHE A 152 -5.56 -9.05 6.97
C PHE A 152 -5.54 -8.73 8.46
N THR A 153 -5.20 -7.47 8.77
CA THR A 153 -5.20 -6.94 10.14
C THR A 153 -6.54 -6.30 10.48
N THR A 154 -6.84 -6.16 11.75
CA THR A 154 -8.14 -5.66 12.21
C THR A 154 -8.02 -4.43 13.12
N PRO A 155 -9.11 -3.63 13.27
CA PRO A 155 -9.14 -2.49 14.18
C PRO A 155 -8.83 -2.82 15.64
N ASP A 156 -9.03 -4.05 16.08
CA ASP A 156 -8.70 -4.55 17.42
C ASP A 156 -7.37 -5.33 17.46
N ALA A 157 -6.41 -4.94 16.60
CA ALA A 157 -5.05 -5.47 16.55
C ALA A 157 -4.96 -7.01 16.48
N HIS A 158 -5.78 -7.65 15.64
CA HIS A 158 -5.64 -9.07 15.31
C HIS A 158 -5.15 -9.26 13.88
N LEU A 159 -4.50 -10.39 13.62
CA LEU A 159 -4.27 -10.93 12.28
C LEU A 159 -5.24 -12.08 12.04
N VAL A 160 -6.00 -11.98 10.96
CA VAL A 160 -6.97 -12.98 10.54
C VAL A 160 -6.45 -13.68 9.29
N CYS A 161 -6.47 -15.02 9.29
CA CYS A 161 -6.20 -15.86 8.14
C CYS A 161 -7.48 -16.47 7.60
N LEU A 162 -7.76 -16.24 6.31
CA LEU A 162 -8.93 -16.78 5.61
C LEU A 162 -8.50 -17.76 4.52
N ASP A 163 -9.35 -18.73 4.22
CA ASP A 163 -9.23 -19.52 2.99
C ASP A 163 -9.67 -18.66 1.79
N ALA A 164 -8.78 -18.49 0.80
CA ALA A 164 -9.06 -17.65 -0.37
C ALA A 164 -10.20 -18.18 -1.24
N LYS A 165 -10.55 -19.46 -1.12
CA LYS A 165 -11.59 -20.11 -1.91
C LYS A 165 -13.00 -19.66 -1.52
N ASP A 166 -13.25 -19.52 -0.21
CA ASP A 166 -14.61 -19.32 0.30
C ASP A 166 -14.71 -18.31 1.45
N GLY A 167 -13.58 -17.71 1.88
CA GLY A 167 -13.53 -16.72 2.96
C GLY A 167 -13.70 -17.33 4.37
N SER A 168 -13.64 -18.65 4.52
CA SER A 168 -13.72 -19.29 5.84
C SER A 168 -12.48 -18.99 6.68
N VAL A 169 -12.69 -18.75 7.98
CA VAL A 169 -11.59 -18.47 8.92
C VAL A 169 -10.77 -19.74 9.16
N ARG A 170 -9.46 -19.65 8.99
CA ARG A 170 -8.51 -20.69 9.35
C ARG A 170 -8.00 -20.54 10.77
N TRP A 171 -7.55 -19.33 11.10
CA TRP A 171 -7.12 -18.94 12.43
C TRP A 171 -7.19 -17.42 12.62
N ILE A 172 -7.22 -16.98 13.87
CA ILE A 172 -7.13 -15.58 14.28
C ILE A 172 -6.11 -15.52 15.42
N VAL A 173 -5.19 -14.56 15.36
CA VAL A 173 -4.22 -14.32 16.43
C VAL A 173 -4.25 -12.86 16.85
N GLU A 174 -4.12 -12.61 18.14
CA GLU A 174 -3.96 -11.28 18.72
C GLU A 174 -2.50 -10.84 18.51
N LEU A 175 -2.29 -9.69 17.87
CA LEU A 175 -0.98 -9.07 17.67
C LEU A 175 -0.55 -8.28 18.91
N ALA A 176 -1.49 -7.57 19.51
CA ALA A 176 -1.28 -6.74 20.68
C ALA A 176 -2.57 -6.67 21.52
N ASP A 177 -2.45 -6.40 22.82
CA ASP A 177 -3.60 -6.28 23.71
C ASP A 177 -4.47 -5.06 23.30
N PRO A 178 -5.72 -5.27 22.84
CA PRO A 178 -6.60 -4.17 22.43
C PRO A 178 -6.94 -3.20 23.57
N LYS A 179 -6.81 -3.62 24.84
CA LYS A 179 -7.04 -2.77 26.01
C LYS A 179 -5.99 -1.68 26.15
N LEU A 180 -4.84 -1.84 25.50
CA LEU A 180 -3.79 -0.85 25.40
C LEU A 180 -3.98 0.07 24.18
N GLU A 181 -5.15 0.01 23.55
CA GLU A 181 -5.57 0.83 22.40
C GLU A 181 -4.75 0.62 21.12
N TYR A 182 -4.02 -0.51 21.02
CA TYR A 182 -3.44 -0.92 19.76
C TYR A 182 -4.51 -1.24 18.73
N PHE A 183 -4.25 -0.85 17.49
CA PHE A 183 -5.01 -1.26 16.31
C PHE A 183 -4.07 -1.55 15.14
N SER A 184 -4.57 -2.01 14.01
CA SER A 184 -3.74 -2.18 12.82
C SER A 184 -4.50 -1.83 11.55
N THR A 185 -3.84 -1.09 10.66
CA THR A 185 -4.42 -0.58 9.41
C THR A 185 -3.65 -1.01 8.16
N MET A 186 -2.50 -1.65 8.33
CA MET A 186 -1.60 -2.01 7.25
C MET A 186 -2.08 -3.21 6.43
N ALA A 187 -1.62 -3.34 5.20
CA ALA A 187 -1.61 -4.62 4.50
C ALA A 187 -0.42 -5.45 4.98
N PRO A 188 -0.60 -6.71 5.42
CA PRO A 188 0.53 -7.58 5.74
C PRO A 188 1.46 -7.76 4.53
N LEU A 189 2.73 -8.09 4.76
CA LEU A 189 3.68 -8.44 3.71
C LEU A 189 4.13 -9.89 3.89
N VAL A 190 3.86 -10.74 2.89
CA VAL A 190 4.36 -12.11 2.88
C VAL A 190 5.75 -12.15 2.25
N VAL A 191 6.72 -12.73 2.97
CA VAL A 191 8.09 -12.97 2.49
C VAL A 191 8.49 -14.38 2.89
N HIS A 192 8.74 -15.27 1.91
CA HIS A 192 9.00 -16.69 2.16
C HIS A 192 7.86 -17.31 3.00
N ASP A 193 8.20 -17.86 4.18
CA ASP A 193 7.29 -18.41 5.18
C ASP A 193 7.05 -17.44 6.36
N HIS A 194 7.07 -16.15 6.09
CA HIS A 194 6.87 -15.08 7.04
C HIS A 194 5.70 -14.18 6.63
N VAL A 195 4.72 -13.97 7.49
CA VAL A 195 3.72 -12.90 7.38
C VAL A 195 4.17 -11.76 8.27
N ILE A 196 4.68 -10.69 7.66
CA ILE A 196 5.20 -9.53 8.37
C ILE A 196 4.07 -8.57 8.66
N VAL A 197 3.89 -8.21 9.92
CA VAL A 197 2.82 -7.32 10.40
C VAL A 197 3.34 -6.30 11.39
N GLY A 198 2.72 -5.14 11.40
CA GLY A 198 2.99 -4.04 12.31
C GLY A 198 1.72 -3.54 12.99
N VAL A 199 1.89 -2.59 13.89
CA VAL A 199 0.83 -2.01 14.71
C VAL A 199 0.72 -0.51 14.53
N SER A 200 -0.44 0.01 14.91
CA SER A 200 -0.78 1.43 15.00
C SER A 200 -1.16 1.78 16.44
N GLY A 201 -1.17 3.05 16.77
CA GLY A 201 -1.48 3.54 18.12
C GLY A 201 -0.71 4.81 18.44
N ASP A 202 -0.82 5.84 17.58
CA ASP A 202 0.05 7.03 17.59
C ASP A 202 0.08 7.79 18.92
N VAL A 203 -1.03 7.78 19.64
CA VAL A 203 -1.19 8.52 20.90
C VAL A 203 -1.28 7.61 22.12
N THR A 204 -1.10 6.32 21.92
CA THR A 204 -1.13 5.34 23.00
C THR A 204 0.23 5.29 23.70
N ASP A 205 0.21 5.07 24.99
CA ASP A 205 1.37 5.02 25.85
C ASP A 205 2.07 3.64 25.78
N VAL A 206 2.36 3.19 24.56
CA VAL A 206 2.91 1.84 24.30
C VAL A 206 3.91 1.87 23.14
N PRO A 207 4.96 1.01 23.17
CA PRO A 207 5.96 0.93 22.10
C PRO A 207 5.42 0.26 20.84
N GLY A 208 5.88 0.71 19.69
CA GLY A 208 5.67 0.08 18.40
C GLY A 208 6.52 -1.17 18.21
N PHE A 209 6.10 -2.04 17.30
CA PHE A 209 6.87 -3.23 16.92
C PHE A 209 6.54 -3.72 15.53
N LEU A 210 7.41 -4.59 15.00
CA LEU A 210 7.18 -5.38 13.82
C LEU A 210 7.30 -6.86 14.17
N GLU A 211 6.39 -7.69 13.65
CA GLU A 211 6.38 -9.13 13.89
C GLU A 211 6.41 -9.93 12.60
N SER A 212 7.01 -11.12 12.70
CA SER A 212 6.82 -12.20 11.75
C SER A 212 5.95 -13.28 12.35
N ILE A 213 4.93 -13.66 11.60
CA ILE A 213 3.96 -14.69 11.96
C ILE A 213 4.11 -15.86 10.97
N ASP A 214 4.15 -17.08 11.49
CA ASP A 214 4.12 -18.29 10.69
C ASP A 214 2.79 -18.38 9.92
N PRO A 215 2.81 -18.48 8.58
CA PRO A 215 1.59 -18.40 7.78
C PRO A 215 0.63 -19.58 8.00
N GLU A 216 1.13 -20.74 8.41
CA GLU A 216 0.31 -21.92 8.59
C GLU A 216 -0.35 -21.98 9.96
N THR A 217 0.39 -21.58 10.98
CA THR A 217 -0.02 -21.80 12.39
C THR A 217 -0.43 -20.53 13.13
N GLY A 218 -0.12 -19.34 12.60
CA GLY A 218 -0.35 -18.06 13.28
C GLY A 218 0.59 -17.82 14.47
N LYS A 219 1.66 -18.60 14.62
CA LYS A 219 2.63 -18.42 15.72
C LYS A 219 3.62 -17.32 15.39
N ILE A 220 3.97 -16.52 16.41
CA ILE A 220 5.04 -15.53 16.31
C ILE A 220 6.37 -16.26 16.10
N GLN A 221 7.09 -15.88 15.04
CA GLN A 221 8.44 -16.37 14.73
C GLN A 221 9.51 -15.46 15.37
N TRP A 222 9.30 -14.14 15.27
CA TRP A 222 10.09 -13.13 15.94
C TRP A 222 9.31 -11.82 16.11
N ARG A 223 9.75 -10.98 17.07
CA ARG A 223 9.29 -9.60 17.26
C ARG A 223 10.50 -8.69 17.32
N TRP A 224 10.44 -7.57 16.64
CA TRP A 224 11.40 -6.47 16.74
C TRP A 224 10.68 -5.23 17.27
N ASN A 225 11.14 -4.73 18.44
CA ASN A 225 10.58 -3.53 19.05
C ASN A 225 11.27 -2.29 18.46
N THR A 226 10.50 -1.24 18.19
CA THR A 226 11.01 0.03 17.66
C THR A 226 11.79 0.83 18.71
N GLU A 227 11.43 0.70 19.99
CA GLU A 227 12.21 1.16 21.12
C GLU A 227 13.05 0.00 21.67
N PRO A 228 14.37 0.12 21.64
CA PRO A 228 15.23 -0.96 22.11
C PRO A 228 15.20 -1.10 23.63
N ASP A 229 15.31 -2.34 24.12
CA ASP A 229 15.47 -2.59 25.55
C ASP A 229 16.68 -1.86 26.12
N PRO A 230 16.66 -1.44 27.39
CA PRO A 230 17.79 -0.79 28.04
C PRO A 230 19.11 -1.59 27.90
N GLY A 231 20.14 -0.94 27.38
CA GLY A 231 21.46 -1.53 27.11
C GLY A 231 21.60 -2.18 25.72
N GLN A 232 20.54 -2.27 24.92
CA GLN A 232 20.62 -2.63 23.52
C GLN A 232 21.05 -1.42 22.66
N PRO A 233 21.66 -1.64 21.48
CA PRO A 233 22.01 -0.56 20.55
C PRO A 233 20.80 0.33 20.23
N GLY A 234 21.00 1.66 20.34
CA GLY A 234 19.96 2.67 20.17
C GLY A 234 19.36 3.18 21.49
N SER A 235 19.39 2.39 22.57
CA SER A 235 18.88 2.82 23.88
C SER A 235 19.67 4.00 24.48
N GLU A 236 20.93 4.16 24.08
CA GLU A 236 21.78 5.30 24.48
C GLU A 236 21.30 6.66 23.93
N THR A 237 20.37 6.65 22.97
CA THR A 237 19.75 7.85 22.38
C THR A 237 18.51 8.30 23.14
N TRP A 238 18.17 7.62 24.22
CA TRP A 238 17.09 7.95 25.14
C TRP A 238 17.68 8.39 26.52
N PRO A 239 16.96 9.22 27.31
CA PRO A 239 17.44 9.62 28.62
C PRO A 239 17.59 8.42 29.56
N LYS A 240 18.71 8.33 30.27
CA LYS A 240 18.96 7.20 31.17
C LYS A 240 18.17 7.27 32.49
N ASP A 241 17.81 8.48 32.91
CA ASP A 241 17.13 8.76 34.19
C ASP A 241 15.62 8.99 34.01
N SER A 242 15.07 8.48 32.91
CA SER A 242 13.65 8.62 32.54
C SER A 242 13.14 7.28 32.00
N ASP A 243 11.86 7.04 32.19
CA ASP A 243 11.11 5.91 31.62
C ASP A 243 10.56 6.20 30.21
N ALA A 244 10.92 7.34 29.61
CA ALA A 244 10.41 7.78 28.31
C ALA A 244 10.50 6.71 27.21
N ILE A 245 11.54 5.88 27.22
CA ILE A 245 11.70 4.76 26.28
C ILE A 245 10.60 3.68 26.43
N LEU A 246 9.90 3.61 27.55
CA LEU A 246 8.83 2.65 27.83
C LEU A 246 7.45 3.17 27.36
N HIS A 247 7.34 4.48 27.12
CA HIS A 247 6.12 5.15 26.68
C HIS A 247 6.01 5.24 25.15
N GLY A 248 7.01 4.78 24.46
CA GLY A 248 6.99 4.35 23.09
C GLY A 248 6.73 5.37 22.04
N GLY A 249 5.85 5.01 21.16
CA GLY A 249 5.69 5.52 19.80
C GLY A 249 6.25 4.52 18.80
N GLY A 250 6.90 5.01 17.75
CA GLY A 250 7.58 4.18 16.76
C GLY A 250 6.68 3.20 16.01
N MET A 251 5.39 3.50 15.88
CA MET A 251 4.41 2.60 15.26
C MET A 251 4.78 2.23 13.82
N THR A 252 4.49 0.98 13.42
CA THR A 252 4.90 0.39 12.14
C THR A 252 3.72 0.20 11.19
N TRP A 253 2.83 1.18 11.16
CA TRP A 253 1.48 1.12 10.60
C TRP A 253 1.36 1.14 9.08
N MET A 254 2.48 1.28 8.34
CA MET A 254 2.53 1.18 6.89
C MET A 254 3.26 -0.08 6.44
N THR A 255 2.88 -0.57 5.26
CA THR A 255 3.52 -1.74 4.65
C THR A 255 4.90 -1.38 4.10
N GLY A 256 5.90 -2.13 4.50
CA GLY A 256 7.28 -2.00 4.00
C GLY A 256 7.51 -2.67 2.65
N THR A 257 8.79 -2.83 2.31
CA THR A 257 9.27 -3.42 1.05
C THR A 257 10.34 -4.47 1.33
N TYR A 258 10.69 -5.26 0.31
CA TYR A 258 11.63 -6.37 0.46
C TYR A 258 12.57 -6.49 -0.74
N ASP A 259 13.85 -6.70 -0.48
CA ASP A 259 14.87 -7.06 -1.50
C ASP A 259 15.24 -8.54 -1.35
N ALA A 260 14.84 -9.35 -2.32
CA ALA A 260 15.10 -10.79 -2.31
C ALA A 260 16.59 -11.16 -2.52
N GLU A 261 17.38 -10.30 -3.17
CA GLU A 261 18.82 -10.58 -3.37
C GLU A 261 19.63 -10.30 -2.11
N LEU A 262 19.22 -9.27 -1.33
CA LEU A 262 19.87 -8.91 -0.08
C LEU A 262 19.28 -9.63 1.12
N ASN A 263 18.09 -10.22 0.96
CA ASN A 263 17.26 -10.77 2.02
C ASN A 263 17.03 -9.77 3.15
N LEU A 264 16.58 -8.55 2.77
CA LEU A 264 16.31 -7.45 3.69
C LEU A 264 14.90 -6.88 3.50
N LEU A 265 14.18 -6.74 4.60
CA LEU A 265 12.97 -5.92 4.72
C LEU A 265 13.39 -4.46 4.92
N TYR A 266 12.66 -3.52 4.33
CA TYR A 266 12.80 -2.09 4.61
C TYR A 266 11.48 -1.58 5.13
N TRP A 267 11.52 -0.95 6.31
CA TRP A 267 10.32 -0.53 7.00
C TRP A 267 10.47 0.85 7.60
N GLY A 268 9.39 1.63 7.61
CA GLY A 268 9.35 2.92 8.28
C GLY A 268 8.73 2.82 9.67
N THR A 269 9.19 3.66 10.59
CA THR A 269 8.68 3.74 11.96
C THR A 269 8.10 5.12 12.24
N GLY A 270 7.13 5.18 13.13
CA GLY A 270 6.40 6.38 13.50
C GLY A 270 7.14 7.27 14.51
N ASN A 271 6.45 8.32 14.93
CA ASN A 271 6.92 9.32 15.89
C ASN A 271 7.17 8.75 17.29
N PRO A 272 8.03 9.39 18.10
CA PRO A 272 8.15 9.09 19.53
C PRO A 272 7.04 9.76 20.35
N ASN A 273 6.73 9.25 21.53
CA ASN A 273 5.83 9.84 22.51
C ASN A 273 6.59 10.55 23.66
N PRO A 274 6.04 11.65 24.23
CA PRO A 274 4.90 12.42 23.74
C PRO A 274 5.23 13.13 22.42
N VAL A 275 4.23 13.24 21.53
CA VAL A 275 4.44 13.67 20.14
C VAL A 275 5.04 15.07 20.04
N LEU A 276 4.43 16.08 20.70
CA LEU A 276 4.77 17.51 20.59
C LEU A 276 5.60 18.06 21.76
N ALA A 277 5.97 17.25 22.74
CA ALA A 277 6.74 17.65 23.92
C ALA A 277 7.98 16.79 24.10
N GLY A 278 9.10 17.22 23.52
CA GLY A 278 10.34 16.45 23.48
C GLY A 278 11.23 16.59 24.72
N GLU A 279 10.93 17.52 25.65
CA GLU A 279 11.83 17.85 26.79
C GLU A 279 12.11 16.64 27.70
N GLY A 280 11.12 15.75 27.86
CA GLY A 280 11.24 14.53 28.70
C GLY A 280 12.01 13.39 28.06
N ARG A 281 12.31 13.47 26.75
CA ARG A 281 12.94 12.40 25.95
C ARG A 281 14.16 12.88 25.16
N ALA A 282 15.05 13.63 25.81
CA ALA A 282 16.25 14.16 25.17
C ALA A 282 17.06 13.08 24.45
N GLY A 283 17.62 13.42 23.27
CA GLY A 283 18.37 12.53 22.39
C GLY A 283 17.61 12.23 21.07
N ASP A 284 18.22 11.42 20.21
CA ASP A 284 17.65 11.13 18.87
C ASP A 284 16.42 10.20 18.91
N ASN A 285 16.19 9.48 20.01
CA ASN A 285 15.06 8.56 20.24
C ASN A 285 14.97 7.42 19.21
N LEU A 286 16.07 6.67 19.03
CA LEU A 286 16.08 5.53 18.10
C LEU A 286 15.20 4.37 18.64
N TYR A 287 14.46 3.70 17.75
CA TYR A 287 14.40 3.83 16.29
C TYR A 287 13.06 4.44 15.83
N THR A 288 12.58 5.48 16.49
CA THR A 288 11.41 6.25 16.00
C THR A 288 11.78 7.09 14.78
N CYS A 289 10.80 7.47 13.96
CA CYS A 289 10.96 8.25 12.71
C CYS A 289 12.13 7.77 11.85
N SER A 290 12.28 6.45 11.70
CA SER A 290 13.42 5.81 11.05
C SER A 290 13.01 4.90 9.89
N ILE A 291 13.90 4.79 8.90
CA ILE A 291 13.90 3.71 7.92
C ILE A 291 14.82 2.62 8.47
N VAL A 292 14.32 1.43 8.70
CA VAL A 292 15.06 0.29 9.21
C VAL A 292 15.16 -0.82 8.17
N ALA A 293 16.31 -1.49 8.12
CA ALA A 293 16.51 -2.70 7.33
C ALA A 293 16.64 -3.91 8.26
N LEU A 294 15.74 -4.88 8.11
CA LEU A 294 15.68 -6.07 8.97
C LEU A 294 15.88 -7.34 8.12
N ASN A 295 16.56 -8.32 8.68
CA ASN A 295 16.59 -9.66 8.10
C ASN A 295 15.23 -10.35 8.36
N PRO A 296 14.48 -10.82 7.34
CA PRO A 296 13.14 -11.39 7.51
C PRO A 296 13.12 -12.69 8.32
N ASP A 297 14.20 -13.49 8.24
CA ASP A 297 14.24 -14.80 8.89
C ASP A 297 14.48 -14.70 10.42
N THR A 298 15.05 -13.57 10.87
CA THR A 298 15.50 -13.42 12.27
C THR A 298 14.99 -12.18 12.97
N GLY A 299 14.40 -11.22 12.28
CA GLY A 299 14.02 -9.91 12.82
C GLY A 299 15.21 -9.02 13.21
N LYS A 300 16.45 -9.41 12.89
CA LYS A 300 17.64 -8.63 13.28
C LYS A 300 17.82 -7.40 12.41
N LEU A 301 18.06 -6.27 13.08
CA LEU A 301 18.41 -5.00 12.43
C LEU A 301 19.78 -5.11 11.75
N ALA A 302 19.82 -4.82 10.44
CA ALA A 302 21.04 -4.74 9.64
C ALA A 302 21.60 -3.31 9.62
N TRP A 303 20.73 -2.32 9.40
CA TRP A 303 21.06 -0.90 9.41
C TRP A 303 19.80 -0.05 9.57
N TYR A 304 19.98 1.23 9.87
CA TYR A 304 18.92 2.24 9.93
C TYR A 304 19.37 3.58 9.36
N PHE A 305 18.42 4.41 8.99
CA PHE A 305 18.59 5.82 8.70
C PHE A 305 17.42 6.58 9.32
N GLN A 306 17.69 7.68 10.05
CA GLN A 306 16.65 8.44 10.74
C GLN A 306 16.39 9.79 10.06
N PRO A 307 15.30 9.94 9.27
CA PRO A 307 14.90 11.20 8.63
C PRO A 307 14.60 12.35 9.59
N SER A 308 14.02 12.07 10.76
CA SER A 308 13.59 13.07 11.74
C SER A 308 14.11 12.70 13.15
N PRO A 309 15.39 12.98 13.47
CA PRO A 309 15.90 12.77 14.85
C PRO A 309 15.15 13.66 15.83
N HIS A 310 14.82 13.11 17.01
CA HIS A 310 14.12 13.85 18.08
C HIS A 310 12.85 14.55 17.57
N ASP A 311 12.03 13.83 16.80
CA ASP A 311 10.83 14.44 16.22
C ASP A 311 9.89 15.00 17.29
N VAL A 312 9.38 16.20 17.04
CA VAL A 312 8.39 16.91 17.87
C VAL A 312 7.25 17.49 17.02
N HIS A 313 6.99 16.91 15.85
CA HIS A 313 6.02 17.43 14.88
C HIS A 313 5.10 16.35 14.30
N ASP A 314 5.22 15.10 14.75
CA ASP A 314 4.50 13.95 14.19
C ASP A 314 4.96 13.61 12.75
N TRP A 315 6.27 13.70 12.50
CA TRP A 315 6.82 13.38 11.18
C TRP A 315 7.36 11.96 11.11
N ASP A 316 6.45 11.01 11.12
CA ASP A 316 6.76 9.60 10.88
C ASP A 316 7.66 9.42 9.65
N ALA A 317 8.45 8.36 9.63
CA ALA A 317 9.19 7.91 8.45
C ALA A 317 8.57 6.65 7.83
N VAL A 318 7.26 6.48 7.95
CA VAL A 318 6.53 5.27 7.54
C VAL A 318 6.16 5.21 6.06
N GLU A 319 6.40 6.29 5.30
CA GLU A 319 6.14 6.30 3.86
C GLU A 319 6.88 5.14 3.19
N THR A 320 6.22 4.52 2.19
CA THR A 320 6.76 3.33 1.53
C THR A 320 8.20 3.56 1.04
N PRO A 321 9.19 2.81 1.54
CA PRO A 321 10.55 2.81 0.99
C PRO A 321 10.53 2.19 -0.41
N VAL A 322 10.81 2.96 -1.45
CA VAL A 322 10.79 2.48 -2.84
C VAL A 322 12.17 1.98 -3.26
N LEU A 323 12.24 0.72 -3.71
CA LEU A 323 13.48 0.07 -4.11
C LEU A 323 13.64 0.11 -5.63
N PHE A 324 14.81 0.51 -6.10
CA PHE A 324 15.14 0.50 -7.52
C PHE A 324 16.65 0.39 -7.76
N ASP A 325 17.04 -0.20 -8.88
CA ASP A 325 18.42 -0.32 -9.31
C ASP A 325 18.69 0.68 -10.43
N ALA A 326 19.57 1.64 -10.17
CA ALA A 326 19.84 2.70 -11.13
C ALA A 326 21.32 3.14 -11.10
N GLU A 327 21.72 3.89 -12.14
CA GLU A 327 23.03 4.51 -12.18
C GLU A 327 23.07 5.74 -11.27
N PHE A 328 24.02 5.77 -10.34
CA PHE A 328 24.29 6.90 -9.47
C PHE A 328 25.78 7.24 -9.46
N LYS A 329 26.13 8.46 -9.92
CA LYS A 329 27.54 8.93 -10.03
C LYS A 329 28.43 7.94 -10.79
N GLY A 330 27.94 7.43 -11.95
CA GLY A 330 28.68 6.54 -12.84
C GLY A 330 28.78 5.08 -12.37
N LYS A 331 28.01 4.67 -11.35
CA LYS A 331 27.96 3.29 -10.86
C LYS A 331 26.52 2.83 -10.72
N ARG A 332 26.22 1.60 -11.15
CA ARG A 332 24.94 0.96 -10.83
C ARG A 332 24.89 0.64 -9.35
N ARG A 333 23.87 1.13 -8.66
CA ARG A 333 23.65 0.93 -7.23
C ARG A 333 22.25 0.38 -6.94
N LYS A 334 22.11 -0.31 -5.83
CA LYS A 334 20.86 -0.71 -5.23
C LYS A 334 20.37 0.45 -4.36
N LEU A 335 19.33 1.16 -4.82
CA LEU A 335 18.85 2.39 -4.20
C LEU A 335 17.52 2.18 -3.46
N LEU A 336 17.33 2.97 -2.41
CA LEU A 336 16.07 3.17 -1.73
C LEU A 336 15.75 4.65 -1.77
N GLY A 337 14.55 5.01 -2.29
CA GLY A 337 14.02 6.37 -2.29
C GLY A 337 12.84 6.49 -1.33
N GLN A 338 12.81 7.57 -0.51
CA GLN A 338 11.65 7.90 0.32
C GLN A 338 11.44 9.42 0.34
N ALA A 339 10.22 9.84 0.01
CA ALA A 339 9.74 11.19 0.32
C ALA A 339 9.07 11.13 1.69
N SER A 340 9.57 11.91 2.66
CA SER A 340 9.14 11.81 4.05
C SER A 340 8.20 12.94 4.47
N ARG A 341 7.40 12.73 5.53
CA ARG A 341 6.49 13.73 6.10
C ARG A 341 7.18 15.06 6.37
N ASN A 342 8.45 15.04 6.77
CA ASN A 342 9.24 16.22 7.12
C ASN A 342 9.59 17.16 5.94
N GLY A 343 9.21 16.82 4.70
CA GLY A 343 9.42 17.64 3.52
C GLY A 343 10.69 17.35 2.74
N PHE A 344 11.46 16.33 3.15
CA PHE A 344 12.69 15.94 2.47
C PHE A 344 12.53 14.62 1.73
N PHE A 345 13.19 14.55 0.57
CA PHE A 345 13.38 13.33 -0.20
C PHE A 345 14.76 12.77 0.09
N PHE A 346 14.81 11.50 0.44
CA PHE A 346 16.03 10.76 0.77
C PHE A 346 16.30 9.70 -0.28
N VAL A 347 17.57 9.55 -0.68
CA VAL A 347 18.05 8.41 -1.45
C VAL A 347 19.22 7.78 -0.70
N LEU A 348 19.09 6.50 -0.42
CA LEU A 348 20.05 5.69 0.32
C LEU A 348 20.58 4.55 -0.57
N ASP A 349 21.81 4.09 -0.31
CA ASP A 349 22.25 2.78 -0.78
C ASP A 349 21.61 1.72 0.13
N ARG A 350 20.67 0.93 -0.41
CA ARG A 350 19.89 0.00 0.41
C ARG A 350 20.67 -1.21 0.90
N THR A 351 21.92 -1.40 0.45
CA THR A 351 22.78 -2.48 0.94
C THR A 351 23.30 -2.24 2.36
N ASN A 352 23.43 -0.96 2.76
CA ASN A 352 24.10 -0.58 4.01
C ASN A 352 23.56 0.69 4.66
N GLY A 353 22.55 1.34 4.09
CA GLY A 353 21.98 2.60 4.60
C GLY A 353 22.83 3.84 4.32
N GLU A 354 23.86 3.76 3.47
CA GLU A 354 24.68 4.94 3.09
C GLU A 354 23.80 6.05 2.52
N HIS A 355 23.88 7.23 3.09
CA HIS A 355 23.19 8.41 2.60
C HIS A 355 23.81 8.90 1.28
N LEU A 356 22.97 9.11 0.27
CA LEU A 356 23.39 9.57 -1.05
C LEU A 356 22.80 10.93 -1.44
N VAL A 357 21.52 11.17 -1.12
CA VAL A 357 20.80 12.42 -1.41
C VAL A 357 19.85 12.74 -0.26
N THR A 358 19.84 14.00 0.16
CA THR A 358 18.79 14.64 0.94
C THR A 358 18.48 15.99 0.30
N ALA A 359 17.23 16.19 -0.10
CA ALA A 359 16.80 17.45 -0.71
C ALA A 359 15.35 17.75 -0.32
N PRO A 360 15.02 19.02 -0.02
CA PRO A 360 13.62 19.38 0.20
C PRO A 360 12.84 19.27 -1.13
N PHE A 361 11.65 18.66 -1.09
CA PHE A 361 10.76 18.60 -2.25
C PHE A 361 9.56 19.56 -2.12
N ILE A 362 9.45 20.23 -0.96
CA ILE A 362 8.56 21.37 -0.72
C ILE A 362 9.36 22.53 -0.13
N ASP A 363 8.79 23.72 -0.09
CA ASP A 363 9.27 24.77 0.81
C ASP A 363 9.07 24.31 2.24
N GLN A 364 10.10 24.45 3.08
CA GLN A 364 10.06 24.05 4.47
C GLN A 364 10.63 25.15 5.37
N THR A 365 10.10 25.31 6.58
CA THR A 365 10.52 26.39 7.49
C THR A 365 11.32 25.90 8.69
N TRP A 366 11.39 24.58 8.93
CA TRP A 366 11.89 23.99 10.16
C TRP A 366 13.37 23.62 10.15
N ALA A 367 13.97 23.35 8.98
CA ALA A 367 15.35 22.92 8.89
C ALA A 367 16.26 24.04 8.39
N SER A 368 17.45 24.17 8.99
CA SER A 368 18.49 25.14 8.62
C SER A 368 19.48 24.59 7.59
N GLY A 369 19.50 23.28 7.38
CA GLY A 369 20.42 22.59 6.48
C GLY A 369 20.38 21.07 6.73
N VAL A 370 21.43 20.38 6.26
CA VAL A 370 21.58 18.93 6.37
C VAL A 370 22.94 18.63 6.98
N ASP A 371 23.01 17.72 7.93
CA ASP A 371 24.25 17.29 8.59
C ASP A 371 25.11 16.37 7.69
N SER A 372 26.29 16.01 8.15
CA SER A 372 27.22 15.14 7.40
C SER A 372 26.71 13.72 7.19
N ARG A 373 25.65 13.31 7.93
CA ARG A 373 24.97 12.01 7.79
C ARG A 373 23.75 12.08 6.87
N GLY A 374 23.44 13.27 6.33
CA GLY A 374 22.29 13.48 5.47
C GLY A 374 20.98 13.77 6.23
N ARG A 375 21.02 14.01 7.53
CA ARG A 375 19.83 14.30 8.34
C ARG A 375 19.57 15.81 8.37
N PRO A 376 18.30 16.26 8.24
CA PRO A 376 17.96 17.66 8.41
C PRO A 376 18.31 18.18 9.82
N ILE A 377 18.77 19.42 9.90
CA ILE A 377 19.13 20.09 11.16
C ILE A 377 17.98 21.01 11.54
N ALA A 378 17.26 20.65 12.61
CA ALA A 378 16.12 21.41 13.10
C ALA A 378 16.53 22.82 13.58
N LYS A 379 15.70 23.82 13.30
CA LYS A 379 15.81 25.15 13.87
C LYS A 379 15.11 25.19 15.23
N PRO A 380 15.72 25.77 16.26
CA PRO A 380 15.11 25.84 17.60
C PRO A 380 13.73 26.53 17.61
N GLU A 381 13.53 27.56 16.76
CA GLU A 381 12.28 28.31 16.65
C GLU A 381 11.12 27.53 16.00
N ALA A 382 11.42 26.39 15.37
CA ALA A 382 10.38 25.51 14.81
C ALA A 382 9.83 24.53 15.85
N ALA A 383 10.47 24.36 17.00
CA ALA A 383 9.97 23.48 18.05
C ALA A 383 8.62 24.00 18.60
N PRO A 384 7.66 23.11 18.92
CA PRO A 384 6.42 23.49 19.58
C PRO A 384 6.68 24.30 20.85
N SER A 385 5.86 25.34 21.09
CA SER A 385 6.02 26.20 22.25
C SER A 385 4.64 26.57 22.85
N PRO A 386 4.57 27.04 24.11
CA PRO A 386 3.30 27.48 24.70
C PRO A 386 2.62 28.63 23.92
N ASP A 387 3.42 29.49 23.27
CA ASP A 387 2.93 30.62 22.45
C ASP A 387 2.60 30.22 21.00
N GLY A 388 2.97 29.00 20.60
CA GLY A 388 2.80 28.45 19.26
C GLY A 388 3.97 28.73 18.32
N ALA A 389 4.37 27.72 17.53
CA ALA A 389 5.36 27.81 16.46
C ALA A 389 4.68 27.57 15.11
N LEU A 390 4.79 28.52 14.17
CA LEU A 390 4.29 28.35 12.80
C LEU A 390 5.30 27.60 11.96
N VAL A 391 4.93 26.41 11.49
CA VAL A 391 5.84 25.51 10.78
C VAL A 391 5.19 24.99 9.48
N GLU A 392 6.00 24.85 8.45
CA GLU A 392 5.76 24.08 7.23
C GLU A 392 6.84 22.99 7.09
N PRO A 393 6.46 21.70 6.95
CA PRO A 393 5.09 21.17 6.92
C PRO A 393 4.45 21.11 8.31
N GLY A 394 3.11 20.98 8.36
CA GLY A 394 2.36 20.69 9.56
C GLY A 394 2.47 19.22 10.00
N SER A 395 1.70 18.79 11.00
CA SER A 395 1.74 17.45 11.61
C SER A 395 1.45 16.33 10.60
N ASP A 396 0.45 16.48 9.76
CA ASP A 396 0.15 15.50 8.70
C ASP A 396 1.25 15.38 7.63
N GLY A 397 2.25 16.24 7.67
CA GLY A 397 3.43 16.21 6.81
C GLY A 397 3.20 16.70 5.38
N SER A 398 4.30 16.79 4.66
CA SER A 398 4.32 17.13 3.22
C SER A 398 3.90 15.99 2.30
N THR A 399 3.85 14.80 2.78
CA THR A 399 3.25 13.59 2.24
C THR A 399 2.85 12.71 3.43
N ASN A 400 2.19 11.58 3.18
CA ASN A 400 1.79 10.67 4.24
C ASN A 400 1.65 9.25 3.64
N TRP A 401 0.64 8.48 4.00
CA TRP A 401 0.41 7.10 3.59
C TRP A 401 0.08 6.89 2.09
N MET A 402 -0.12 7.96 1.32
CA MET A 402 -0.40 7.85 -0.12
C MET A 402 0.80 7.22 -0.83
N ALA A 403 0.57 6.06 -1.47
CA ALA A 403 1.66 5.32 -2.08
C ALA A 403 2.32 6.13 -3.21
N PRO A 404 3.65 6.32 -3.17
CA PRO A 404 4.41 6.91 -4.26
C PRO A 404 4.55 5.95 -5.45
N SER A 405 5.21 6.40 -6.52
CA SER A 405 5.62 5.52 -7.61
C SER A 405 7.01 5.89 -8.12
N PHE A 406 7.73 4.93 -8.68
CA PHE A 406 8.98 5.16 -9.40
C PHE A 406 8.88 4.53 -10.79
N ASP A 407 9.11 5.32 -11.83
CA ASP A 407 9.11 4.85 -13.20
C ASP A 407 10.54 4.66 -13.71
N PRO A 408 10.98 3.43 -13.96
CA PRO A 408 12.32 3.14 -14.45
C PRO A 408 12.59 3.66 -15.89
N GLN A 409 11.54 3.95 -16.67
CA GLN A 409 11.67 4.47 -18.03
C GLN A 409 12.02 5.96 -18.02
N THR A 410 11.43 6.74 -17.11
CA THR A 410 11.71 8.18 -16.95
C THR A 410 12.84 8.44 -15.96
N GLY A 411 13.08 7.51 -15.03
CA GLY A 411 13.98 7.71 -13.89
C GLY A 411 13.46 8.73 -12.89
N LEU A 412 12.14 8.90 -12.81
CA LEU A 412 11.49 9.85 -11.91
C LEU A 412 10.74 9.15 -10.77
N PHE A 413 10.83 9.75 -9.59
CA PHE A 413 10.07 9.38 -8.41
C PHE A 413 8.87 10.31 -8.28
N TYR A 414 7.67 9.76 -8.17
CA TYR A 414 6.42 10.52 -8.08
C TYR A 414 5.84 10.44 -6.69
N VAL A 415 5.47 11.61 -6.16
CA VAL A 415 4.89 11.74 -4.82
C VAL A 415 3.67 12.68 -4.85
N ASN A 416 2.61 12.26 -4.17
CA ASN A 416 1.51 13.14 -3.82
C ASN A 416 1.96 13.97 -2.60
N SER A 417 2.17 15.27 -2.81
CA SER A 417 2.75 16.16 -1.82
C SER A 417 1.77 17.24 -1.39
N ARG A 418 1.92 17.72 -0.16
CA ARG A 418 1.08 18.79 0.41
C ARG A 418 1.94 19.95 0.86
N ARG A 419 1.45 21.18 0.64
CA ARG A 419 1.86 22.34 1.41
C ARG A 419 0.87 22.48 2.55
N LEU A 420 1.31 22.24 3.75
CA LEU A 420 0.50 22.23 4.95
C LEU A 420 1.19 23.07 6.02
N PHE A 421 0.54 24.13 6.47
CA PHE A 421 1.02 24.97 7.57
C PHE A 421 0.26 24.62 8.84
N SER A 422 1.00 24.44 9.93
CA SER A 422 0.40 24.30 11.28
C SER A 422 1.06 25.23 12.27
N VAL A 423 0.29 25.65 13.28
CA VAL A 423 0.83 26.24 14.49
C VAL A 423 0.88 25.14 15.55
N PHE A 424 2.09 24.84 16.01
CA PHE A 424 2.35 23.80 17.01
C PHE A 424 2.46 24.40 18.41
N TYR A 425 1.69 23.85 19.35
CA TYR A 425 1.69 24.22 20.75
C TYR A 425 2.11 23.03 21.59
N ASN A 426 3.09 23.17 22.48
CA ASN A 426 3.32 22.18 23.53
C ASN A 426 2.57 22.57 24.81
N THR A 427 2.21 21.55 25.58
CA THR A 427 1.70 21.72 26.93
C THR A 427 2.71 21.14 27.89
N VAL A 428 3.21 21.95 28.82
CA VAL A 428 4.12 21.48 29.87
C VAL A 428 3.28 20.69 30.89
N THR A 429 3.01 19.43 30.61
CA THR A 429 2.19 18.58 31.50
C THR A 429 3.05 17.74 32.43
N GLY A 430 4.34 17.60 32.20
CA GLY A 430 5.22 16.70 32.92
C GLY A 430 4.90 15.22 32.79
N LYS A 431 3.94 14.88 31.90
CA LYS A 431 3.60 13.50 31.53
C LYS A 431 4.31 13.11 30.25
N ALA A 432 4.86 11.92 30.23
CA ALA A 432 5.58 11.38 29.08
C ALA A 432 4.66 10.64 28.08
N GLU A 433 3.39 10.95 28.04
CA GLU A 433 2.39 10.20 27.28
C GLU A 433 1.54 11.10 26.35
N GLY A 434 1.02 10.53 25.28
CA GLY A 434 0.06 11.14 24.36
C GLY A 434 0.66 12.24 23.48
N TRP A 435 -0.18 13.21 23.07
CA TRP A 435 0.23 14.31 22.19
C TRP A 435 1.23 15.28 22.82
N GLY A 436 1.17 15.50 24.13
CA GLY A 436 2.02 16.50 24.80
C GLY A 436 1.76 17.94 24.34
N GLY A 437 0.67 18.17 23.62
CA GLY A 437 0.35 19.46 23.04
C GLY A 437 -0.82 19.39 22.06
N ARG A 438 -0.86 20.33 21.14
CA ARG A 438 -1.82 20.36 20.01
C ARG A 438 -1.21 21.08 18.82
N ASP A 439 -1.71 20.80 17.64
CA ASP A 439 -1.47 21.64 16.46
C ASP A 439 -2.77 22.25 15.91
N ARG A 440 -2.62 23.25 15.09
CA ARG A 440 -3.70 23.87 14.36
C ARG A 440 -3.29 24.06 12.90
N ILE A 441 -3.93 23.28 12.03
CA ILE A 441 -3.78 23.41 10.58
C ILE A 441 -4.39 24.75 10.14
N LEU A 442 -3.63 25.54 9.39
CA LEU A 442 -4.06 26.84 8.88
C LEU A 442 -4.46 26.78 7.40
N TRP A 443 -3.73 26.02 6.61
CA TRP A 443 -3.95 25.91 5.17
C TRP A 443 -3.30 24.66 4.61
N ALA A 444 -3.91 24.09 3.58
CA ALA A 444 -3.37 22.95 2.83
C ALA A 444 -3.65 23.12 1.32
N ASN A 445 -2.70 22.67 0.51
CA ASN A 445 -2.83 22.53 -0.94
C ASN A 445 -2.07 21.25 -1.37
N THR A 446 -2.59 20.53 -2.34
CA THR A 446 -1.98 19.29 -2.80
C THR A 446 -1.44 19.41 -4.22
N THR A 447 -0.25 18.87 -4.42
CA THR A 447 0.49 18.90 -5.68
C THR A 447 1.13 17.54 -5.91
N LEU A 448 0.90 16.91 -7.06
CA LEU A 448 1.67 15.76 -7.48
C LEU A 448 3.01 16.23 -8.06
N ARG A 449 4.12 15.69 -7.57
CA ARG A 449 5.48 16.09 -7.94
C ARG A 449 6.26 14.93 -8.53
N ALA A 450 7.10 15.23 -9.51
CA ALA A 450 8.13 14.33 -9.99
C ALA A 450 9.51 14.80 -9.52
N LEU A 451 10.27 13.88 -8.93
CA LEU A 451 11.59 14.14 -8.35
C LEU A 451 12.66 13.36 -9.13
N ASP A 452 13.77 14.02 -9.49
CA ASP A 452 14.96 13.32 -9.99
C ASP A 452 15.68 12.67 -8.80
N TYR A 453 15.75 11.35 -8.77
CA TYR A 453 16.39 10.61 -7.68
C TYR A 453 17.89 10.91 -7.50
N ARG A 454 18.58 11.40 -8.55
CA ARG A 454 20.01 11.71 -8.51
C ARG A 454 20.30 12.98 -7.72
N THR A 455 19.34 13.89 -7.68
CA THR A 455 19.52 15.25 -7.13
C THR A 455 18.50 15.60 -6.06
N GLY A 456 17.38 14.87 -5.99
CA GLY A 456 16.21 15.20 -5.19
C GLY A 456 15.42 16.41 -5.69
N LYS A 457 15.79 16.99 -6.83
CA LYS A 457 15.12 18.18 -7.36
C LYS A 457 13.78 17.84 -7.98
N VAL A 458 12.82 18.74 -7.78
CA VAL A 458 11.53 18.71 -8.46
C VAL A 458 11.75 19.00 -9.96
N VAL A 459 11.29 18.09 -10.82
CA VAL A 459 11.34 18.19 -12.28
C VAL A 459 10.09 18.88 -12.81
N TRP A 460 8.92 18.47 -12.29
CA TRP A 460 7.64 19.11 -12.62
C TRP A 460 6.65 18.99 -11.44
N ASN A 461 5.64 19.85 -11.47
CA ASN A 461 4.53 19.89 -10.54
C ASN A 461 3.20 19.82 -11.29
N HIS A 462 2.21 19.14 -10.70
CA HIS A 462 0.82 19.13 -11.16
C HIS A 462 -0.08 19.43 -9.98
N GLU A 463 -0.79 20.57 -10.00
CA GLU A 463 -1.68 20.98 -8.94
C GLU A 463 -2.93 20.08 -8.88
N LEU A 464 -3.23 19.55 -7.69
CA LEU A 464 -4.40 18.71 -7.42
C LEU A 464 -5.53 19.48 -6.72
N GLY A 465 -5.33 20.76 -6.47
CA GLY A 465 -6.29 21.69 -5.87
C GLY A 465 -6.12 21.92 -4.37
N ASP A 466 -6.93 22.82 -3.82
CA ASP A 466 -6.95 23.14 -2.40
C ASP A 466 -7.46 21.98 -1.56
N GLY A 467 -6.94 21.86 -0.33
CA GLY A 467 -7.22 20.75 0.57
C GLY A 467 -6.28 19.56 0.32
N GLU A 468 -6.70 18.36 0.72
CA GLU A 468 -5.88 17.18 0.71
C GLU A 468 -6.34 16.16 -0.34
N SER A 469 -5.47 15.80 -1.29
CA SER A 469 -5.62 14.58 -2.08
C SER A 469 -4.97 13.41 -1.35
N LEU A 470 -5.73 12.35 -1.16
CA LEU A 470 -5.30 11.13 -0.47
C LEU A 470 -5.09 9.96 -1.46
N ALA A 471 -5.03 10.28 -2.76
CA ALA A 471 -4.83 9.30 -3.81
C ALA A 471 -3.37 8.85 -3.89
N GLY A 472 -3.14 7.54 -4.01
CA GLY A 472 -1.83 7.01 -4.39
C GLY A 472 -1.57 7.13 -5.90
N ILE A 473 -0.42 6.64 -6.33
CA ILE A 473 0.09 6.78 -7.70
C ILE A 473 0.38 5.41 -8.30
N LEU A 474 0.15 5.28 -9.61
CA LEU A 474 0.55 4.14 -10.44
C LEU A 474 1.19 4.66 -11.73
N ALA A 475 2.40 4.23 -12.03
CA ALA A 475 3.04 4.43 -13.33
C ALA A 475 2.96 3.15 -14.18
N THR A 476 2.87 3.29 -15.50
CA THR A 476 2.79 2.15 -16.43
C THR A 476 3.70 2.31 -17.63
N ALA A 477 4.11 1.18 -18.22
CA ALA A 477 4.88 1.16 -19.46
C ALA A 477 4.13 1.77 -20.66
N GLY A 478 2.82 1.96 -20.55
CA GLY A 478 2.02 2.72 -21.52
C GLY A 478 2.24 4.23 -21.50
N HIS A 479 3.26 4.72 -20.78
CA HIS A 479 3.57 6.14 -20.58
C HIS A 479 2.42 6.92 -19.95
N LEU A 480 1.83 6.36 -18.92
CA LEU A 480 0.75 6.96 -18.14
C LEU A 480 1.07 6.94 -16.65
N LEU A 481 0.72 8.03 -15.98
CA LEU A 481 0.78 8.17 -14.53
C LEU A 481 -0.64 8.39 -14.02
N PHE A 482 -1.18 7.42 -13.27
CA PHE A 482 -2.54 7.48 -12.74
C PHE A 482 -2.56 7.97 -11.30
N SER A 483 -3.49 8.87 -11.00
CA SER A 483 -3.81 9.37 -9.66
C SER A 483 -5.21 10.02 -9.65
N ALA A 484 -5.53 10.86 -8.65
CA ALA A 484 -6.77 11.64 -8.63
C ALA A 484 -6.56 13.00 -7.94
N ASP A 485 -7.40 13.98 -8.30
CA ASP A 485 -7.42 15.30 -7.67
C ASP A 485 -8.45 15.41 -6.54
N ASN A 486 -8.47 16.58 -5.90
CA ASN A 486 -9.40 16.91 -4.80
C ASN A 486 -10.85 17.15 -5.25
N SER A 487 -11.06 17.37 -6.55
CA SER A 487 -12.39 17.60 -7.13
C SER A 487 -13.10 16.32 -7.55
N GLY A 488 -12.46 15.16 -7.31
CA GLY A 488 -12.99 13.84 -7.66
C GLY A 488 -12.74 13.42 -9.09
N ASN A 489 -11.77 14.05 -9.76
CA ASN A 489 -11.32 13.60 -11.07
C ASN A 489 -10.26 12.51 -10.91
N LEU A 490 -10.50 11.37 -11.55
CA LEU A 490 -9.48 10.39 -11.86
C LEU A 490 -8.60 10.95 -12.98
N LEU A 491 -7.29 10.84 -12.85
CA LEU A 491 -6.33 11.47 -13.76
C LEU A 491 -5.42 10.43 -14.40
N ALA A 492 -5.10 10.64 -15.68
CA ALA A 492 -3.93 10.07 -16.34
C ALA A 492 -3.05 11.21 -16.84
N LEU A 493 -1.83 11.27 -16.35
CA LEU A 493 -0.85 12.31 -16.67
C LEU A 493 0.27 11.71 -17.54
N ASP A 494 0.90 12.57 -18.31
CA ASP A 494 2.19 12.29 -18.94
C ASP A 494 3.28 12.22 -17.85
N PRO A 495 3.98 11.09 -17.68
CA PRO A 495 4.94 10.90 -16.58
C PRO A 495 6.16 11.81 -16.69
N THR A 496 6.50 12.30 -17.90
CA THR A 496 7.67 13.16 -18.14
C THR A 496 7.38 14.63 -17.86
N THR A 497 6.14 15.08 -18.09
CA THR A 497 5.78 16.50 -18.06
C THR A 497 4.74 16.87 -17.02
N GLY A 498 4.04 15.89 -16.43
CA GLY A 498 2.91 16.09 -15.51
C GLY A 498 1.65 16.65 -16.17
N LYS A 499 1.58 16.75 -17.50
CA LYS A 499 0.39 17.25 -18.21
C LYS A 499 -0.72 16.21 -18.20
N THR A 500 -1.96 16.65 -17.97
CA THR A 500 -3.14 15.79 -18.06
C THR A 500 -3.34 15.33 -19.51
N ILE A 501 -3.38 14.00 -19.70
CA ILE A 501 -3.73 13.35 -20.95
C ILE A 501 -5.22 12.99 -20.94
N TRP A 502 -5.71 12.49 -19.82
CA TRP A 502 -7.10 12.06 -19.66
C TRP A 502 -7.58 12.33 -18.23
N HIS A 503 -8.87 12.61 -18.10
CA HIS A 503 -9.54 12.68 -16.80
C HIS A 503 -10.99 12.24 -16.88
N LEU A 504 -11.53 11.80 -15.75
CA LEU A 504 -12.93 11.44 -15.57
C LEU A 504 -13.38 11.85 -14.16
N ASN A 505 -14.41 12.68 -14.04
CA ASN A 505 -15.01 12.95 -12.74
C ASN A 505 -15.85 11.74 -12.30
N ALA A 506 -15.44 11.10 -11.21
CA ALA A 506 -16.08 9.90 -10.65
C ALA A 506 -17.08 10.22 -9.51
N GLY A 507 -17.32 11.48 -9.24
CA GLY A 507 -18.32 11.95 -8.26
C GLY A 507 -17.89 11.81 -6.80
N GLY A 508 -16.60 11.54 -6.53
CA GLY A 508 -16.09 11.39 -5.16
C GLY A 508 -14.57 11.35 -5.10
N ARG A 509 -14.01 11.43 -3.88
CA ARG A 509 -12.55 11.42 -3.68
C ARG A 509 -12.00 9.99 -3.67
N MET A 510 -10.84 9.81 -4.27
CA MET A 510 -10.04 8.60 -4.17
C MET A 510 -9.15 8.65 -2.92
N GLN A 511 -9.15 7.56 -2.15
CA GLN A 511 -8.28 7.39 -0.97
C GLN A 511 -7.49 6.07 -1.03
N ALA A 512 -7.44 5.44 -2.19
CA ALA A 512 -6.68 4.24 -2.46
C ALA A 512 -5.64 4.53 -3.55
N SER A 513 -4.82 3.54 -3.85
CA SER A 513 -3.90 3.64 -4.97
C SER A 513 -4.45 2.91 -6.19
N PRO A 514 -4.31 3.45 -7.40
CA PRO A 514 -4.66 2.73 -8.62
C PRO A 514 -3.85 1.44 -8.76
N MET A 515 -4.41 0.42 -9.41
CA MET A 515 -3.68 -0.78 -9.79
C MET A 515 -4.16 -1.27 -11.17
N THR A 516 -3.37 -2.12 -11.81
CA THR A 516 -3.69 -2.65 -13.14
C THR A 516 -3.28 -4.12 -13.24
N TYR A 517 -4.03 -4.88 -14.02
CA TYR A 517 -3.74 -6.28 -14.33
C TYR A 517 -4.19 -6.60 -15.76
N GLU A 518 -3.73 -7.71 -16.31
CA GLU A 518 -4.21 -8.27 -17.56
C GLU A 518 -4.91 -9.61 -17.31
N LEU A 519 -6.07 -9.80 -17.88
CA LEU A 519 -6.80 -11.05 -17.81
C LEU A 519 -7.37 -11.39 -19.19
N GLU A 520 -7.07 -12.60 -19.69
CA GLU A 520 -7.51 -13.07 -21.00
C GLU A 520 -7.13 -12.12 -22.17
N GLY A 521 -5.93 -11.52 -22.09
CA GLY A 521 -5.40 -10.58 -23.09
C GLY A 521 -6.02 -9.18 -23.05
N ARG A 522 -6.72 -8.83 -21.98
CA ARG A 522 -7.32 -7.52 -21.77
C ARG A 522 -6.79 -6.87 -20.51
N GLN A 523 -6.21 -5.69 -20.65
CA GLN A 523 -5.75 -4.89 -19.51
C GLN A 523 -6.92 -4.17 -18.84
N TYR A 524 -6.94 -4.23 -17.51
CA TYR A 524 -7.88 -3.52 -16.63
C TYR A 524 -7.13 -2.53 -15.76
N LEU A 525 -7.70 -1.33 -15.59
CA LEU A 525 -7.28 -0.33 -14.62
C LEU A 525 -8.34 -0.28 -13.51
N ILE A 526 -7.92 -0.46 -12.26
CA ILE A 526 -8.80 -0.38 -11.08
C ILE A 526 -8.51 0.92 -10.33
N MET A 527 -9.56 1.67 -10.03
CA MET A 527 -9.51 2.87 -9.20
C MET A 527 -10.68 2.84 -8.20
N ALA A 528 -10.39 3.04 -6.92
CA ALA A 528 -11.40 3.06 -5.87
C ALA A 528 -11.79 4.50 -5.54
N VAL A 529 -13.08 4.81 -5.61
CA VAL A 529 -13.64 6.12 -5.27
C VAL A 529 -14.68 5.95 -4.17
N GLN A 530 -14.44 6.53 -3.02
CA GLN A 530 -15.26 6.28 -1.83
C GLN A 530 -15.40 4.76 -1.57
N ASN A 531 -16.61 4.22 -1.56
CA ASN A 531 -16.91 2.80 -1.36
C ASN A 531 -17.15 2.02 -2.66
N ILE A 532 -16.67 2.53 -3.80
CA ILE A 532 -16.87 1.91 -5.12
C ILE A 532 -15.53 1.60 -5.77
N LEU A 533 -15.34 0.37 -6.25
CA LEU A 533 -14.30 0.00 -7.22
C LEU A 533 -14.82 0.25 -8.63
N TYR A 534 -14.06 1.01 -9.41
CA TYR A 534 -14.25 1.22 -10.84
C TYR A 534 -13.20 0.42 -11.60
N ALA A 535 -13.64 -0.42 -12.52
CA ALA A 535 -12.77 -1.10 -13.47
C ALA A 535 -12.92 -0.49 -14.86
N PHE A 536 -11.81 -0.04 -15.41
CA PHE A 536 -11.76 0.50 -16.77
C PHE A 536 -10.98 -0.45 -17.68
N ALA A 537 -11.36 -0.52 -18.94
CA ALA A 537 -10.62 -1.24 -19.96
C ALA A 537 -10.90 -0.63 -21.34
N LEU A 538 -10.06 -0.93 -22.33
CA LEU A 538 -10.37 -0.60 -23.71
C LEU A 538 -11.55 -1.41 -24.21
N PRO A 539 -12.35 -0.90 -25.18
CA PRO A 539 -13.39 -1.68 -25.83
C PRO A 539 -12.83 -2.99 -26.36
N ALA A 540 -13.59 -4.08 -26.23
CA ALA A 540 -13.22 -5.33 -26.89
C ALA A 540 -13.09 -5.10 -28.41
N PRO A 541 -12.11 -5.73 -29.09
CA PRO A 541 -12.04 -5.68 -30.54
C PRO A 541 -13.39 -6.12 -31.13
N VAL A 542 -13.97 -5.32 -32.03
CA VAL A 542 -15.18 -5.74 -32.76
C VAL A 542 -14.77 -6.93 -33.58
N SER A 543 -15.24 -8.14 -33.21
CA SER A 543 -15.10 -9.31 -34.06
C SER A 543 -15.76 -8.98 -35.40
N ALA A 544 -14.99 -8.92 -36.48
CA ALA A 544 -15.54 -8.81 -37.82
C ALA A 544 -16.41 -10.07 -38.05
N HIS A 545 -17.71 -9.86 -38.07
CA HIS A 545 -18.68 -10.89 -38.44
C HIS A 545 -18.66 -11.13 -39.94
#